data_84f617fd075de9476b60399f7e55f874
#
_entry.id   84f617fd075de9476b60399f7e55f874
#
_cell.length_a   1.000
_cell.length_b   1.000
_cell.length_c   1.000
_cell.angle_alpha   90.00
_cell.angle_beta   90.00
_cell.angle_gamma   90.00
#
_symmetry.space_group_name_H-M   'P 1'
#
loop_
_entity.id
_entity.type
_entity.pdbx_description
1 polymer ?
#
loop_
_entity_poly.entity_id
_entity_poly.type
_entity_poly.pdbx_seq_one_letter_code
_entity_poly.pdbx_strand_id
1 'polypeptide(L)'
;RGLWQKKPQRFVLGLQSKMMDHIVEPGDIARSYDFGPTAIRKDATLTSPVSLFQRSTAFDRDEARKILGLDLNRPAVLVQLGTGDSDVNEKMTAALSGLLGWKDLQVILTKQPLDKDGRSLAPEGLDIRVVRYFPLAKVLHAFDASVCATGYNGVHELLPALVPTVFVSNIRGTDDQDARAKWCHDFGFALRADQADLADISAKVRELQNPQVRAQLTAKCAELPETTGGAEIARILYELATAKEPVRPSRTTFIRLNIQEHLNRGLRHVAYLGLRRLALVYRKLRPHANVETTREEPPIWGEENTAKGLHPLIKGNRRFEHLITGASESYKMRRKEIADEAYGTKIEVINIKKQ
;
A
#
# COMPACT_ATOMS: atom_id res chain seq x y z
N ARG A 1 -4.85 3.59 -6.41
CA ARG A 1 -6.21 3.04 -6.40
C ARG A 1 -6.20 1.60 -5.96
N GLY A 2 -7.22 1.15 -5.18
CA GLY A 2 -7.46 -0.25 -4.85
C GLY A 2 -8.62 -0.83 -5.66
N LEU A 3 -8.67 -2.14 -5.81
CA LEU A 3 -9.89 -2.83 -6.18
C LEU A 3 -10.86 -2.75 -5.01
N TRP A 4 -12.13 -2.43 -5.28
CA TRP A 4 -13.08 -2.20 -4.21
C TRP A 4 -13.90 -3.44 -3.91
N GLN A 5 -14.02 -3.78 -2.63
CA GLN A 5 -14.98 -4.80 -2.20
C GLN A 5 -16.42 -4.29 -2.38
N LYS A 6 -17.36 -5.22 -2.58
CA LYS A 6 -18.80 -4.94 -2.82
C LYS A 6 -19.52 -4.21 -1.68
N LYS A 7 -18.89 -3.35 -0.88
CA LYS A 7 -19.57 -2.64 0.21
C LYS A 7 -20.13 -1.28 -0.23
N PRO A 8 -21.19 -0.77 0.41
CA PRO A 8 -22.05 0.31 -0.09
C PRO A 8 -21.42 1.69 0.01
N GLN A 9 -20.25 1.93 -0.56
CA GLN A 9 -19.63 3.25 -0.63
C GLN A 9 -19.99 4.04 -1.91
N ARG A 10 -20.90 3.50 -2.74
CA ARG A 10 -21.37 4.14 -3.99
C ARG A 10 -21.79 5.58 -3.77
N PHE A 11 -22.48 5.87 -2.66
CA PHE A 11 -22.99 7.19 -2.35
C PHE A 11 -21.88 8.22 -2.09
N VAL A 12 -20.83 7.82 -1.37
CA VAL A 12 -19.72 8.73 -1.03
C VAL A 12 -18.92 9.08 -2.29
N LEU A 13 -18.63 8.11 -3.15
CA LEU A 13 -17.91 8.35 -4.40
C LEU A 13 -18.74 9.23 -5.36
N GLY A 14 -20.05 8.99 -5.47
CA GLY A 14 -20.93 9.78 -6.32
C GLY A 14 -21.09 11.23 -5.86
N LEU A 15 -21.00 11.49 -4.56
CA LEU A 15 -20.99 12.85 -4.03
C LEU A 15 -19.63 13.53 -4.25
N GLN A 16 -18.52 12.81 -4.03
CA GLN A 16 -17.19 13.35 -4.25
C GLN A 16 -16.95 13.72 -5.70
N SER A 17 -17.41 12.90 -6.65
CA SER A 17 -17.24 13.18 -8.07
C SER A 17 -17.94 14.47 -8.53
N LYS A 18 -19.05 14.82 -7.89
CA LYS A 18 -19.76 16.09 -8.19
C LYS A 18 -19.03 17.34 -7.68
N MET A 19 -18.02 17.16 -6.82
CA MET A 19 -17.23 18.23 -6.23
C MET A 19 -15.91 18.45 -6.96
N MET A 20 -15.57 17.60 -7.93
CA MET A 20 -14.34 17.65 -8.68
C MET A 20 -14.61 18.04 -10.12
N ASP A 21 -13.77 18.93 -10.67
CA ASP A 21 -13.88 19.36 -12.05
C ASP A 21 -13.42 18.25 -13.01
N HIS A 22 -12.46 17.47 -12.58
CA HIS A 22 -11.93 16.35 -13.33
C HIS A 22 -11.52 15.21 -12.40
N ILE A 23 -11.77 13.98 -12.83
CA ILE A 23 -11.43 12.79 -12.07
C ILE A 23 -10.55 11.91 -12.93
N VAL A 24 -9.37 11.60 -12.43
CA VAL A 24 -8.46 10.64 -13.03
C VAL A 24 -8.40 9.41 -12.15
N GLU A 25 -8.54 8.27 -12.77
CA GLU A 25 -8.51 6.99 -12.10
C GLU A 25 -7.34 6.15 -12.65
N PRO A 26 -6.27 5.96 -11.86
CA PRO A 26 -5.19 5.05 -12.26
C PRO A 26 -5.73 3.66 -12.52
N GLY A 27 -5.34 3.05 -13.62
CA GLY A 27 -5.71 1.69 -13.96
C GLY A 27 -5.20 0.66 -12.96
N ASP A 28 -5.75 -0.53 -13.06
CA ASP A 28 -5.30 -1.69 -12.30
C ASP A 28 -5.28 -2.88 -13.26
N ILE A 29 -4.21 -3.66 -13.25
CA ILE A 29 -4.04 -4.84 -14.09
C ILE A 29 -5.20 -5.83 -13.87
N ALA A 30 -5.67 -5.96 -12.65
CA ALA A 30 -6.77 -6.84 -12.26
C ALA A 30 -8.16 -6.17 -12.36
N ARG A 31 -8.32 -5.10 -13.15
CA ARG A 31 -9.58 -4.35 -13.24
C ARG A 31 -10.79 -5.22 -13.57
N SER A 32 -10.61 -6.27 -14.35
CA SER A 32 -11.69 -7.20 -14.69
C SER A 32 -12.26 -7.95 -13.48
N TYR A 33 -11.51 -7.98 -12.37
CA TYR A 33 -11.94 -8.58 -11.09
C TYR A 33 -12.41 -7.53 -10.09
N ASP A 34 -12.55 -6.26 -10.50
CA ASP A 34 -13.14 -5.21 -9.69
C ASP A 34 -14.65 -5.27 -9.72
N PHE A 35 -15.26 -5.72 -8.65
CA PHE A 35 -16.72 -5.75 -8.47
C PHE A 35 -17.25 -4.58 -7.64
N GLY A 36 -16.40 -3.62 -7.34
CA GLY A 36 -16.72 -2.45 -6.55
C GLY A 36 -17.33 -1.29 -7.32
N PRO A 37 -17.60 -0.15 -6.65
CA PRO A 37 -18.19 1.02 -7.28
C PRO A 37 -17.38 1.62 -8.42
N THR A 38 -16.07 1.42 -8.41
CA THR A 38 -15.16 1.93 -9.45
C THR A 38 -15.26 1.16 -10.75
N ALA A 39 -15.67 -0.11 -10.73
CA ALA A 39 -15.84 -0.92 -11.93
C ALA A 39 -16.88 -0.35 -12.92
N ILE A 40 -17.92 0.30 -12.38
CA ILE A 40 -19.04 0.84 -13.15
C ILE A 40 -18.99 2.36 -13.32
N ARG A 41 -17.92 2.98 -12.87
CA ARG A 41 -17.75 4.43 -12.94
C ARG A 41 -17.51 4.88 -14.38
N LYS A 42 -18.25 5.92 -14.82
CA LYS A 42 -18.15 6.48 -16.18
C LYS A 42 -17.68 7.93 -16.21
N ASP A 43 -17.53 8.57 -15.04
CA ASP A 43 -17.23 9.98 -14.87
C ASP A 43 -15.72 10.24 -14.60
N ALA A 44 -14.88 9.23 -14.79
CA ALA A 44 -13.44 9.34 -14.59
C ALA A 44 -12.68 8.99 -15.87
N THR A 45 -11.62 9.73 -16.14
CA THR A 45 -10.62 9.35 -17.14
C THR A 45 -9.77 8.21 -16.58
N LEU A 46 -9.88 7.04 -17.19
CA LEU A 46 -9.06 5.89 -16.82
C LEU A 46 -7.70 5.99 -17.53
N THR A 47 -6.63 5.80 -16.78
CA THR A 47 -5.26 5.71 -17.31
C THR A 47 -4.71 4.30 -17.18
N SER A 48 -3.55 4.06 -17.75
CA SER A 48 -2.76 2.85 -17.45
C SER A 48 -2.39 2.80 -15.97
N PRO A 49 -1.98 1.65 -15.44
CA PRO A 49 -1.47 1.56 -14.08
C PRO A 49 -0.30 2.52 -13.83
N VAL A 50 -0.24 3.06 -12.61
CA VAL A 50 0.89 3.88 -12.16
C VAL A 50 1.89 2.98 -11.44
N SER A 51 3.14 3.06 -11.83
CA SER A 51 4.24 2.31 -11.24
C SER A 51 5.46 3.21 -11.06
N LEU A 52 6.22 2.96 -9.98
CA LEU A 52 7.56 3.55 -9.83
C LEU A 52 8.62 2.75 -10.59
N PHE A 53 8.31 1.51 -10.99
CA PHE A 53 9.19 0.72 -11.83
C PHE A 53 9.09 1.23 -13.29
N GLN A 54 10.22 1.58 -13.84
CA GLN A 54 10.40 1.90 -15.26
C GLN A 54 11.63 1.16 -15.76
N ARG A 55 11.45 0.35 -16.78
CA ARG A 55 12.54 -0.47 -17.34
C ARG A 55 13.75 0.37 -17.77
N SER A 56 13.50 1.55 -18.31
CA SER A 56 14.54 2.48 -18.78
C SER A 56 15.38 3.12 -17.66
N THR A 57 14.90 3.14 -16.43
CA THR A 57 15.57 3.79 -15.28
C THR A 57 15.91 2.82 -14.15
N ALA A 58 15.48 1.58 -14.26
CA ALA A 58 15.86 0.52 -13.33
C ALA A 58 17.32 0.13 -13.54
N PHE A 59 18.03 -0.14 -12.46
CA PHE A 59 19.38 -0.67 -12.51
C PHE A 59 19.37 -2.09 -13.05
N ASP A 60 20.44 -2.47 -13.75
CA ASP A 60 20.63 -3.85 -14.13
C ASP A 60 20.85 -4.75 -12.89
N ARG A 61 20.85 -6.08 -13.10
CA ARG A 61 20.95 -7.06 -12.01
C ARG A 61 22.19 -6.87 -11.15
N ASP A 62 23.33 -6.67 -11.77
CA ASP A 62 24.61 -6.63 -11.06
C ASP A 62 24.77 -5.32 -10.31
N GLU A 63 24.36 -4.21 -10.90
CA GLU A 63 24.36 -2.91 -10.27
C GLU A 63 23.37 -2.87 -9.09
N ALA A 64 22.15 -3.35 -9.30
CA ALA A 64 21.13 -3.43 -8.24
C ALA A 64 21.61 -4.30 -7.06
N ARG A 65 22.29 -5.42 -7.33
CA ARG A 65 22.87 -6.27 -6.30
C ARG A 65 24.03 -5.61 -5.55
N LYS A 66 24.90 -4.91 -6.24
CA LYS A 66 25.99 -4.12 -5.62
C LYS A 66 25.39 -3.04 -4.70
N ILE A 67 24.37 -2.33 -5.15
CA ILE A 67 23.66 -1.32 -4.35
C ILE A 67 23.10 -1.93 -3.06
N LEU A 68 22.51 -3.12 -3.14
CA LEU A 68 21.92 -3.80 -1.99
C LEU A 68 22.94 -4.61 -1.17
N GLY A 69 24.21 -4.64 -1.56
CA GLY A 69 25.25 -5.42 -0.90
C GLY A 69 25.06 -6.93 -1.03
N LEU A 70 24.41 -7.39 -2.12
CA LEU A 70 24.16 -8.81 -2.39
C LEU A 70 25.32 -9.45 -3.16
N ASP A 71 25.53 -10.74 -2.91
CA ASP A 71 26.42 -11.55 -3.72
C ASP A 71 25.81 -11.73 -5.13
N LEU A 72 26.64 -11.54 -6.15
CA LEU A 72 26.20 -11.59 -7.54
C LEU A 72 25.79 -13.00 -8.01
N ASN A 73 26.39 -14.03 -7.40
CA ASN A 73 26.26 -15.43 -7.83
C ASN A 73 25.26 -16.24 -6.99
N ARG A 74 24.83 -15.71 -5.86
CA ARG A 74 23.87 -16.37 -4.97
C ARG A 74 22.45 -15.97 -5.32
N PRO A 75 21.45 -16.88 -5.19
CA PRO A 75 20.05 -16.50 -5.37
C PRO A 75 19.61 -15.47 -4.31
N ALA A 76 18.72 -14.57 -4.68
CA ALA A 76 18.20 -13.53 -3.80
C ALA A 76 16.67 -13.44 -3.89
N VAL A 77 16.00 -13.42 -2.75
CA VAL A 77 14.53 -13.32 -2.65
C VAL A 77 14.14 -12.11 -1.82
N LEU A 78 13.22 -11.31 -2.36
CA LEU A 78 12.58 -10.21 -1.66
C LEU A 78 11.36 -10.73 -0.89
N VAL A 79 11.23 -10.40 0.41
CA VAL A 79 10.03 -10.68 1.18
C VAL A 79 9.46 -9.38 1.73
N GLN A 80 8.22 -9.04 1.32
CA GLN A 80 7.55 -7.79 1.65
C GLN A 80 6.05 -8.00 1.84
N LEU A 81 5.64 -8.42 3.03
CA LEU A 81 4.22 -8.73 3.33
C LEU A 81 3.40 -7.55 3.87
N GLY A 82 3.98 -6.34 3.88
CA GLY A 82 3.31 -5.14 4.38
C GLY A 82 3.39 -4.99 5.90
N THR A 83 2.63 -4.02 6.42
CA THR A 83 2.59 -3.68 7.85
C THR A 83 1.13 -3.47 8.28
N GLY A 84 0.85 -3.70 9.55
CA GLY A 84 -0.37 -3.24 10.21
C GLY A 84 -1.47 -4.25 10.45
N ASP A 85 -1.35 -5.50 10.05
CA ASP A 85 -2.27 -6.56 10.44
C ASP A 85 -1.63 -7.45 11.51
N SER A 86 -2.42 -7.91 12.49
CA SER A 86 -1.94 -8.73 13.61
C SER A 86 -1.34 -10.07 13.16
N ASP A 87 -1.74 -10.57 11.99
CA ASP A 87 -1.34 -11.84 11.41
C ASP A 87 -0.13 -11.76 10.47
N VAL A 88 0.40 -10.56 10.19
CA VAL A 88 1.55 -10.38 9.30
C VAL A 88 2.78 -11.14 9.78
N ASN A 89 3.00 -11.22 11.09
CA ASN A 89 4.13 -11.95 11.67
C ASN A 89 4.04 -13.45 11.40
N GLU A 90 2.84 -14.03 11.52
CA GLU A 90 2.63 -15.45 11.26
C GLU A 90 2.80 -15.77 9.77
N LYS A 91 2.24 -14.94 8.89
CA LYS A 91 2.43 -15.03 7.43
C LYS A 91 3.91 -14.88 7.05
N MET A 92 4.63 -13.96 7.70
CA MET A 92 6.06 -13.77 7.49
C MET A 92 6.84 -15.02 7.88
N THR A 93 6.55 -15.60 9.05
CA THR A 93 7.18 -16.85 9.51
C THR A 93 6.89 -17.99 8.54
N ALA A 94 5.65 -18.13 8.07
CA ALA A 94 5.27 -19.16 7.09
C ALA A 94 6.01 -18.96 5.75
N ALA A 95 6.08 -17.73 5.26
CA ALA A 95 6.79 -17.40 4.03
C ALA A 95 8.29 -17.73 4.14
N LEU A 96 8.92 -17.31 5.24
CA LEU A 96 10.34 -17.60 5.49
C LEU A 96 10.61 -19.10 5.63
N SER A 97 9.68 -19.84 6.27
CA SER A 97 9.79 -21.30 6.37
C SER A 97 9.70 -21.99 5.01
N GLY A 98 8.95 -21.44 4.06
CA GLY A 98 8.89 -21.94 2.67
C GLY A 98 10.19 -21.75 1.89
N LEU A 99 11.06 -20.82 2.32
CA LEU A 99 12.37 -20.58 1.71
C LEU A 99 13.49 -21.49 2.24
N LEU A 100 13.23 -22.21 3.35
CA LEU A 100 14.21 -23.16 3.89
C LEU A 100 14.55 -24.25 2.86
N GLY A 101 15.83 -24.62 2.82
CA GLY A 101 16.33 -25.61 1.87
C GLY A 101 16.73 -25.04 0.51
N TRP A 102 16.45 -23.78 0.23
CA TRP A 102 16.98 -23.12 -0.97
C TRP A 102 18.47 -22.81 -0.77
N LYS A 103 19.30 -23.52 -1.48
CA LYS A 103 20.76 -23.49 -1.31
C LYS A 103 21.32 -22.09 -1.54
N ASP A 104 22.17 -21.64 -0.65
CA ASP A 104 22.91 -20.36 -0.70
C ASP A 104 22.02 -19.11 -0.85
N LEU A 105 20.74 -19.20 -0.45
CA LEU A 105 19.78 -18.13 -0.59
C LEU A 105 20.13 -16.91 0.28
N GLN A 106 20.00 -15.72 -0.30
CA GLN A 106 19.99 -14.43 0.37
C GLN A 106 18.53 -13.94 0.45
N VAL A 107 18.02 -13.70 1.65
CA VAL A 107 16.67 -13.21 1.86
C VAL A 107 16.72 -11.72 2.24
N ILE A 108 15.98 -10.90 1.51
CA ILE A 108 15.92 -9.46 1.75
C ILE A 108 14.53 -9.11 2.30
N LEU A 109 14.53 -8.59 3.52
CA LEU A 109 13.34 -7.96 4.10
C LEU A 109 13.45 -6.45 3.93
N THR A 110 12.35 -5.83 3.52
CA THR A 110 12.29 -4.37 3.50
C THR A 110 11.67 -3.85 4.78
N LYS A 111 12.30 -2.83 5.35
CA LYS A 111 11.78 -2.11 6.51
C LYS A 111 11.26 -0.75 6.08
N GLN A 112 10.06 -0.39 6.55
CA GLN A 112 9.57 0.96 6.32
C GLN A 112 10.37 1.99 7.12
N PRO A 113 10.57 3.22 6.61
CA PRO A 113 11.33 4.25 7.30
C PRO A 113 10.82 4.60 8.71
N LEU A 114 9.52 4.34 8.96
CA LEU A 114 8.84 4.64 10.24
C LEU A 114 8.81 3.46 11.21
N ASP A 115 9.29 2.30 10.82
CA ASP A 115 9.21 1.09 11.63
C ASP A 115 10.32 1.09 12.69
N LYS A 116 9.95 1.20 13.96
CA LYS A 116 10.90 1.31 15.08
C LYS A 116 11.38 -0.03 15.63
N ASP A 117 10.56 -1.09 15.52
CA ASP A 117 10.83 -2.36 16.17
C ASP A 117 11.17 -3.46 15.16
N GLY A 118 12.47 -3.82 15.13
CA GLY A 118 12.98 -4.94 14.36
C GLY A 118 12.86 -6.25 15.13
N ARG A 119 11.67 -6.83 15.26
CA ARG A 119 11.55 -8.21 15.73
C ARG A 119 12.14 -9.13 14.67
N SER A 120 13.19 -9.86 15.02
CA SER A 120 13.76 -10.89 14.16
C SER A 120 12.78 -12.07 14.09
N LEU A 121 12.09 -12.21 12.96
CA LEU A 121 11.25 -13.36 12.64
C LEU A 121 12.03 -14.43 11.87
N ALA A 122 13.34 -14.33 11.90
CA ALA A 122 14.23 -15.16 11.11
C ALA A 122 14.27 -16.61 11.64
N PRO A 123 13.78 -17.61 10.89
CA PRO A 123 14.07 -19.01 11.21
C PRO A 123 15.58 -19.28 11.07
N GLU A 124 16.07 -20.21 11.85
CA GLU A 124 17.46 -20.66 11.71
C GLU A 124 17.71 -21.22 10.30
N GLY A 125 18.89 -20.92 9.75
CA GLY A 125 19.33 -21.45 8.45
C GLY A 125 19.07 -20.55 7.24
N LEU A 126 18.53 -19.34 7.42
CA LEU A 126 18.40 -18.33 6.35
C LEU A 126 19.39 -17.18 6.54
N ASP A 127 20.05 -16.76 5.46
CA ASP A 127 20.85 -15.51 5.39
C ASP A 127 19.89 -14.35 5.13
N ILE A 128 19.41 -13.73 6.22
CA ILE A 128 18.42 -12.64 6.15
C ILE A 128 19.11 -11.31 6.35
N ARG A 129 18.78 -10.36 5.46
CA ARG A 129 19.20 -8.96 5.55
C ARG A 129 17.98 -8.05 5.52
N VAL A 130 17.98 -7.06 6.39
CA VAL A 130 16.97 -6.00 6.38
C VAL A 130 17.53 -4.80 5.64
N VAL A 131 16.83 -4.36 4.60
CA VAL A 131 17.27 -3.25 3.75
C VAL A 131 16.26 -2.11 3.81
N ARG A 132 16.79 -0.90 3.93
CA ARG A 132 16.04 0.35 3.75
C ARG A 132 16.54 1.02 2.47
N TYR A 133 15.78 0.90 1.41
CA TYR A 133 16.10 1.52 0.13
C TYR A 133 14.83 2.08 -0.52
N PHE A 134 14.90 3.29 -1.04
CA PHE A 134 13.80 3.92 -1.75
C PHE A 134 14.31 4.71 -2.97
N PRO A 135 13.63 4.61 -4.10
CA PRO A 135 12.52 3.71 -4.40
C PRO A 135 13.01 2.28 -4.72
N LEU A 136 12.42 1.29 -4.06
CA LEU A 136 12.79 -0.12 -4.24
C LEU A 136 12.63 -0.58 -5.70
N ALA A 137 11.69 0.03 -6.42
CA ALA A 137 11.42 -0.21 -7.83
C ALA A 137 12.66 -0.13 -8.72
N LYS A 138 13.66 0.69 -8.38
CA LYS A 138 14.91 0.81 -9.16
C LYS A 138 15.82 -0.39 -9.08
N VAL A 139 15.71 -1.20 -8.03
CA VAL A 139 16.62 -2.32 -7.73
C VAL A 139 15.94 -3.69 -7.79
N LEU A 140 14.73 -3.78 -8.35
CA LEU A 140 13.97 -5.03 -8.39
C LEU A 140 14.65 -6.13 -9.20
N HIS A 141 15.46 -5.79 -10.19
CA HIS A 141 16.23 -6.76 -10.97
C HIS A 141 17.30 -7.50 -10.13
N ALA A 142 17.58 -7.06 -8.89
CA ALA A 142 18.46 -7.77 -7.96
C ALA A 142 17.90 -9.16 -7.56
N PHE A 143 16.58 -9.36 -7.64
CA PHE A 143 15.90 -10.50 -7.06
C PHE A 143 15.55 -11.56 -8.09
N ASP A 144 15.75 -12.84 -7.72
CA ASP A 144 15.37 -14.00 -8.51
C ASP A 144 13.94 -14.44 -8.26
N ALA A 145 13.35 -14.02 -7.15
CA ALA A 145 11.95 -14.22 -6.80
C ALA A 145 11.50 -13.24 -5.69
N SER A 146 10.20 -13.19 -5.44
CA SER A 146 9.61 -12.37 -4.40
C SER A 146 8.45 -13.05 -3.70
N VAL A 147 8.26 -12.75 -2.42
CA VAL A 147 7.03 -13.01 -1.66
C VAL A 147 6.49 -11.67 -1.21
N CYS A 148 5.34 -11.27 -1.73
CA CYS A 148 4.86 -9.90 -1.54
C CYS A 148 3.37 -9.86 -1.19
N ALA A 149 2.98 -8.87 -0.40
CA ALA A 149 1.58 -8.53 -0.24
C ALA A 149 0.99 -8.06 -1.58
N THR A 150 -0.26 -8.40 -1.86
CA THR A 150 -0.92 -8.08 -3.13
C THR A 150 -1.44 -6.64 -3.19
N GLY A 151 -0.64 -5.71 -2.65
CA GLY A 151 -0.93 -4.29 -2.75
C GLY A 151 -0.77 -3.78 -4.19
N TYR A 152 -1.41 -2.65 -4.49
CA TYR A 152 -1.35 -2.03 -5.81
C TYR A 152 0.09 -1.85 -6.32
N ASN A 153 0.96 -1.24 -5.52
CA ASN A 153 2.34 -0.97 -5.92
C ASN A 153 3.12 -2.26 -6.14
N GLY A 154 3.04 -3.22 -5.20
CA GLY A 154 3.76 -4.48 -5.31
C GLY A 154 3.48 -5.21 -6.62
N VAL A 155 2.22 -5.29 -7.02
CA VAL A 155 1.83 -5.96 -8.27
C VAL A 155 2.35 -5.18 -9.50
N HIS A 156 2.12 -3.85 -9.53
CA HIS A 156 2.50 -3.03 -10.69
C HIS A 156 3.99 -2.67 -10.75
N GLU A 157 4.79 -3.10 -9.78
CA GLU A 157 6.25 -2.96 -9.81
C GLU A 157 6.94 -4.31 -10.07
N LEU A 158 6.54 -5.38 -9.36
CA LEU A 158 7.20 -6.69 -9.45
C LEU A 158 6.94 -7.40 -10.77
N LEU A 159 5.69 -7.41 -11.25
CA LEU A 159 5.37 -8.11 -12.50
C LEU A 159 6.05 -7.46 -13.72
N PRO A 160 6.01 -6.11 -13.92
CA PRO A 160 6.75 -5.49 -15.01
C PRO A 160 8.27 -5.58 -14.87
N ALA A 161 8.78 -5.73 -13.64
CA ALA A 161 10.20 -6.01 -13.36
C ALA A 161 10.59 -7.46 -13.64
N LEU A 162 9.65 -8.30 -14.07
CA LEU A 162 9.85 -9.71 -14.39
C LEU A 162 10.31 -10.56 -13.19
N VAL A 163 9.93 -10.18 -11.97
CA VAL A 163 10.28 -10.89 -10.75
C VAL A 163 9.23 -11.96 -10.46
N PRO A 164 9.56 -13.26 -10.54
CA PRO A 164 8.64 -14.33 -10.15
C PRO A 164 8.14 -14.16 -8.74
N THR A 165 6.83 -14.07 -8.53
CA THR A 165 6.27 -13.66 -7.25
C THR A 165 5.20 -14.63 -6.74
N VAL A 166 5.23 -14.90 -5.42
CA VAL A 166 4.08 -15.40 -4.66
C VAL A 166 3.38 -14.21 -4.01
N PHE A 167 2.12 -14.02 -4.31
CA PHE A 167 1.29 -13.01 -3.65
C PHE A 167 0.54 -13.60 -2.47
N VAL A 168 0.65 -12.92 -1.33
CA VAL A 168 -0.10 -13.20 -0.10
C VAL A 168 -0.95 -11.99 0.21
N SER A 169 -2.26 -12.13 0.19
CA SER A 169 -3.16 -11.00 0.36
C SER A 169 -3.26 -10.57 1.82
N ASN A 170 -3.50 -9.28 2.06
CA ASN A 170 -3.91 -8.75 3.34
C ASN A 170 -5.37 -8.30 3.27
N ILE A 171 -6.14 -8.56 4.33
CA ILE A 171 -7.54 -8.12 4.39
C ILE A 171 -7.57 -6.60 4.60
N ARG A 172 -8.05 -5.87 3.61
CA ARG A 172 -8.20 -4.41 3.64
C ARG A 172 -9.65 -4.02 3.36
N GLY A 173 -10.16 -3.06 4.12
CA GLY A 173 -11.54 -2.58 3.94
C GLY A 173 -11.77 -1.78 2.65
N THR A 174 -10.71 -1.30 2.02
CA THR A 174 -10.74 -0.39 0.87
C THR A 174 -10.04 -0.94 -0.37
N ASP A 175 -9.39 -2.08 -0.28
CA ASP A 175 -8.64 -2.71 -1.38
C ASP A 175 -8.86 -4.23 -1.34
N ASP A 176 -9.39 -4.79 -2.41
CA ASP A 176 -9.56 -6.24 -2.57
C ASP A 176 -8.28 -6.87 -3.10
N GLN A 177 -7.33 -7.06 -2.21
CA GLN A 177 -6.04 -7.66 -2.55
C GLN A 177 -6.18 -9.10 -3.02
N ASP A 178 -7.16 -9.84 -2.50
CA ASP A 178 -7.37 -11.21 -2.88
C ASP A 178 -7.89 -11.36 -4.31
N ALA A 179 -8.81 -10.48 -4.73
CA ALA A 179 -9.24 -10.43 -6.12
C ALA A 179 -8.07 -10.14 -7.08
N ARG A 180 -7.15 -9.27 -6.66
CA ARG A 180 -5.93 -8.97 -7.44
C ARG A 180 -4.98 -10.16 -7.51
N ALA A 181 -4.74 -10.84 -6.37
CA ALA A 181 -3.91 -12.04 -6.33
C ALA A 181 -4.51 -13.17 -7.18
N LYS A 182 -5.84 -13.34 -7.08
CA LYS A 182 -6.57 -14.32 -7.89
C LYS A 182 -6.42 -14.03 -9.37
N TRP A 183 -6.56 -12.78 -9.81
CA TRP A 183 -6.34 -12.39 -11.19
C TRP A 183 -4.91 -12.74 -11.66
N CYS A 184 -3.90 -12.37 -10.88
CA CYS A 184 -2.51 -12.67 -11.21
C CYS A 184 -2.27 -14.18 -11.39
N HIS A 185 -2.89 -14.99 -10.54
CA HIS A 185 -2.79 -16.44 -10.59
C HIS A 185 -3.54 -17.04 -11.78
N ASP A 186 -4.81 -16.65 -11.98
CA ASP A 186 -5.67 -17.19 -13.03
C ASP A 186 -5.10 -16.92 -14.44
N PHE A 187 -4.37 -15.81 -14.59
CA PHE A 187 -3.70 -15.47 -15.85
C PHE A 187 -2.22 -15.89 -15.90
N GLY A 188 -1.72 -16.59 -14.90
CA GLY A 188 -0.37 -17.17 -14.87
C GLY A 188 0.77 -16.18 -14.64
N PHE A 189 0.50 -14.98 -14.15
CA PHE A 189 1.53 -13.97 -13.88
C PHE A 189 2.24 -14.16 -12.55
N ALA A 190 1.60 -14.81 -11.57
CA ALA A 190 2.16 -15.05 -10.26
C ALA A 190 1.53 -16.28 -9.59
N LEU A 191 2.17 -16.78 -8.56
CA LEU A 191 1.54 -17.72 -7.63
C LEU A 191 0.69 -16.96 -6.63
N ARG A 192 -0.41 -17.56 -6.19
CA ARG A 192 -1.27 -17.05 -5.12
C ARG A 192 -1.26 -18.02 -3.96
N ALA A 193 -1.00 -17.53 -2.75
CA ALA A 193 -1.20 -18.30 -1.52
C ALA A 193 -2.49 -17.85 -0.81
N ASP A 194 -3.20 -18.80 -0.23
CA ASP A 194 -4.33 -18.48 0.64
C ASP A 194 -3.81 -17.78 1.91
N GLN A 195 -4.25 -16.56 2.11
CA GLN A 195 -3.84 -15.74 3.24
C GLN A 195 -4.26 -16.29 4.61
N ALA A 196 -5.27 -17.14 4.66
CA ALA A 196 -5.78 -17.77 5.87
C ALA A 196 -5.12 -19.13 6.17
N ASP A 197 -4.33 -19.65 5.22
CA ASP A 197 -3.65 -20.94 5.37
C ASP A 197 -2.12 -20.76 5.36
N LEU A 198 -1.51 -20.82 6.54
CA LEU A 198 -0.07 -20.68 6.71
C LEU A 198 0.71 -21.82 6.04
N ALA A 199 0.12 -23.03 5.96
CA ALA A 199 0.74 -24.16 5.30
C ALA A 199 0.76 -23.96 3.77
N ASP A 200 -0.31 -23.42 3.19
CA ASP A 200 -0.37 -23.06 1.77
C ASP A 200 0.63 -21.94 1.44
N ILE A 201 0.76 -20.92 2.29
CA ILE A 201 1.78 -19.88 2.12
C ILE A 201 3.18 -20.51 2.00
N SER A 202 3.52 -21.40 2.95
CA SER A 202 4.83 -22.07 2.96
C SER A 202 5.02 -22.96 1.73
N ALA A 203 3.98 -23.69 1.32
CA ALA A 203 4.01 -24.55 0.14
C ALA A 203 4.21 -23.75 -1.16
N LYS A 204 3.44 -22.67 -1.35
CA LYS A 204 3.55 -21.81 -2.55
C LYS A 204 4.89 -21.11 -2.63
N VAL A 205 5.43 -20.65 -1.50
CA VAL A 205 6.77 -20.07 -1.47
C VAL A 205 7.83 -21.11 -1.84
N ARG A 206 7.68 -22.36 -1.41
CA ARG A 206 8.59 -23.45 -1.78
C ARG A 206 8.57 -23.73 -3.29
N GLU A 207 7.45 -23.54 -3.97
CA GLU A 207 7.37 -23.69 -5.43
C GLU A 207 8.32 -22.74 -6.17
N LEU A 208 8.63 -21.54 -5.61
CA LEU A 208 9.61 -20.61 -6.18
C LEU A 208 11.05 -21.15 -6.20
N GLN A 209 11.37 -22.18 -5.42
CA GLN A 209 12.68 -22.81 -5.47
C GLN A 209 12.92 -23.52 -6.81
N ASN A 210 11.83 -23.95 -7.49
CA ASN A 210 11.90 -24.58 -8.79
C ASN A 210 12.21 -23.55 -9.90
N PRO A 211 13.35 -23.67 -10.61
CA PRO A 211 13.73 -22.75 -11.66
C PRO A 211 12.77 -22.75 -12.85
N GLN A 212 12.11 -23.87 -13.15
CA GLN A 212 11.13 -23.96 -14.23
C GLN A 212 9.90 -23.11 -13.91
N VAL A 213 9.41 -23.14 -12.66
CA VAL A 213 8.29 -22.27 -12.21
C VAL A 213 8.67 -20.81 -12.36
N ARG A 214 9.86 -20.40 -11.91
CA ARG A 214 10.32 -19.02 -12.08
C ARG A 214 10.40 -18.60 -13.54
N ALA A 215 10.98 -19.46 -14.38
CA ALA A 215 11.08 -19.17 -15.81
C ALA A 215 9.71 -18.98 -16.49
N GLN A 216 8.73 -19.82 -16.14
CA GLN A 216 7.36 -19.69 -16.65
C GLN A 216 6.72 -18.38 -16.23
N LEU A 217 6.80 -18.01 -14.96
CA LEU A 217 6.27 -16.75 -14.45
C LEU A 217 6.95 -15.53 -15.09
N THR A 218 8.28 -15.56 -15.24
CA THR A 218 9.04 -14.49 -15.89
C THR A 218 8.61 -14.34 -17.36
N ALA A 219 8.51 -15.45 -18.10
CA ALA A 219 8.08 -15.43 -19.49
C ALA A 219 6.66 -14.85 -19.64
N LYS A 220 5.76 -15.22 -18.72
CA LYS A 220 4.39 -14.70 -18.72
C LYS A 220 4.36 -13.21 -18.41
N CYS A 221 5.12 -12.74 -17.42
CA CYS A 221 5.22 -11.32 -17.10
C CYS A 221 5.80 -10.47 -18.23
N ALA A 222 6.62 -11.05 -19.12
CA ALA A 222 7.15 -10.35 -20.28
C ALA A 222 6.08 -9.98 -21.33
N GLU A 223 4.91 -10.60 -21.26
CA GLU A 223 3.75 -10.25 -22.12
C GLU A 223 3.03 -8.96 -21.65
N LEU A 224 3.30 -8.49 -20.43
CA LEU A 224 2.64 -7.30 -19.89
C LEU A 224 3.11 -6.03 -20.61
N PRO A 225 2.16 -5.13 -20.94
CA PRO A 225 2.52 -3.83 -21.49
C PRO A 225 3.27 -2.99 -20.44
N GLU A 226 4.03 -2.03 -20.93
CA GLU A 226 4.70 -1.07 -20.07
C GLU A 226 3.68 -0.18 -19.33
N THR A 227 3.96 0.14 -18.09
CA THR A 227 3.07 0.98 -17.27
C THR A 227 3.34 2.47 -17.57
N THR A 228 2.40 3.14 -18.23
CA THR A 228 2.51 4.53 -18.68
C THR A 228 1.66 5.50 -17.88
N GLY A 229 0.87 5.01 -16.90
CA GLY A 229 -0.13 5.78 -16.19
C GLY A 229 0.40 7.06 -15.50
N GLY A 230 1.64 7.04 -15.02
CA GLY A 230 2.27 8.22 -14.43
C GLY A 230 2.44 9.35 -15.45
N ALA A 231 2.95 9.05 -16.64
CA ALA A 231 3.10 10.01 -17.73
C ALA A 231 1.74 10.48 -18.28
N GLU A 232 0.78 9.58 -18.41
CA GLU A 232 -0.58 9.91 -18.83
C GLU A 232 -1.23 10.91 -17.86
N ILE A 233 -1.15 10.66 -16.56
CA ILE A 233 -1.69 11.54 -15.53
C ILE A 233 -0.97 12.89 -15.54
N ALA A 234 0.35 12.90 -15.65
CA ALA A 234 1.12 14.13 -15.73
C ALA A 234 0.70 15.00 -16.93
N ARG A 235 0.47 14.36 -18.10
CA ARG A 235 -0.03 15.05 -19.29
C ARG A 235 -1.42 15.64 -19.06
N ILE A 236 -2.36 14.86 -18.49
CA ILE A 236 -3.70 15.35 -18.18
C ILE A 236 -3.64 16.56 -17.24
N LEU A 237 -2.84 16.46 -16.17
CA LEU A 237 -2.69 17.57 -15.21
C LEU A 237 -2.08 18.81 -15.87
N TYR A 238 -1.11 18.63 -16.76
CA TYR A 238 -0.51 19.75 -17.51
C TYR A 238 -1.53 20.41 -18.44
N GLU A 239 -2.30 19.64 -19.20
CA GLU A 239 -3.35 20.12 -20.08
C GLU A 239 -4.42 20.90 -19.30
N LEU A 240 -4.86 20.40 -18.15
CA LEU A 240 -5.82 21.08 -17.28
C LEU A 240 -5.26 22.38 -16.70
N ALA A 241 -3.99 22.38 -16.30
CA ALA A 241 -3.34 23.57 -15.72
C ALA A 241 -3.05 24.66 -16.73
N THR A 242 -2.86 24.31 -18.01
CA THR A 242 -2.55 25.24 -19.08
C THR A 242 -3.75 25.62 -19.96
N ALA A 243 -4.92 25.06 -19.66
CA ALA A 243 -6.14 25.40 -20.37
C ALA A 243 -6.43 26.92 -20.27
N LYS A 244 -6.73 27.55 -21.43
CA LYS A 244 -6.97 29.00 -21.50
C LYS A 244 -8.18 29.46 -20.67
N GLU A 245 -9.14 28.59 -20.47
CA GLU A 245 -10.29 28.81 -19.62
C GLU A 245 -10.33 27.74 -18.52
N PRO A 246 -9.91 28.07 -17.29
CA PRO A 246 -10.04 27.15 -16.18
C PRO A 246 -11.53 26.85 -15.97
N VAL A 247 -11.88 25.57 -15.94
CA VAL A 247 -13.21 25.11 -15.58
C VAL A 247 -13.47 25.51 -14.12
N ARG A 248 -14.08 26.68 -13.95
CA ARG A 248 -14.52 27.12 -12.62
C ARG A 248 -15.94 26.64 -12.41
N PRO A 249 -16.22 25.95 -11.28
CA PRO A 249 -17.59 25.62 -10.96
C PRO A 249 -18.42 26.90 -10.92
N SER A 250 -19.62 26.86 -11.49
CA SER A 250 -20.50 28.01 -11.44
C SER A 250 -20.70 28.43 -9.99
N ARG A 251 -20.88 29.73 -9.74
CA ARG A 251 -21.11 30.26 -8.39
C ARG A 251 -22.29 29.56 -7.69
N THR A 252 -23.29 29.18 -8.45
CA THR A 252 -24.44 28.40 -7.97
C THR A 252 -24.07 26.97 -7.59
N THR A 253 -23.20 26.30 -8.36
CA THR A 253 -22.68 24.97 -8.04
C THR A 253 -21.85 25.02 -6.76
N PHE A 254 -20.98 26.02 -6.63
CA PHE A 254 -20.16 26.21 -5.42
C PHE A 254 -21.01 26.43 -4.18
N ILE A 255 -22.05 27.29 -4.24
CA ILE A 255 -22.97 27.54 -3.14
C ILE A 255 -23.74 26.26 -2.79
N ARG A 256 -24.27 25.56 -3.80
CA ARG A 256 -25.01 24.30 -3.60
C ARG A 256 -24.15 23.24 -2.91
N LEU A 257 -22.89 23.08 -3.35
CA LEU A 257 -21.95 22.12 -2.76
C LEU A 257 -21.61 22.48 -1.31
N ASN A 258 -21.38 23.76 -1.01
CA ASN A 258 -21.14 24.22 0.35
C ASN A 258 -22.36 23.95 1.27
N ILE A 259 -23.56 24.28 0.83
CA ILE A 259 -24.79 23.99 1.58
C ILE A 259 -24.91 22.47 1.82
N GLN A 260 -24.72 21.67 0.78
CA GLN A 260 -24.83 20.22 0.88
C GLN A 260 -23.76 19.62 1.83
N GLU A 261 -22.54 20.17 1.82
CA GLU A 261 -21.49 19.76 2.75
C GLU A 261 -21.84 20.11 4.21
N HIS A 262 -22.34 21.31 4.45
CA HIS A 262 -22.76 21.73 5.79
C HIS A 262 -23.93 20.91 6.31
N LEU A 263 -24.92 20.61 5.48
CA LEU A 263 -26.02 19.71 5.83
C LEU A 263 -25.52 18.29 6.14
N ASN A 264 -24.63 17.74 5.32
CA ASN A 264 -24.06 16.42 5.56
C ASN A 264 -23.23 16.35 6.85
N ARG A 265 -22.49 17.41 7.17
CA ARG A 265 -21.75 17.51 8.45
C ARG A 265 -22.70 17.57 9.63
N GLY A 266 -23.77 18.37 9.53
CA GLY A 266 -24.81 18.46 10.55
C GLY A 266 -25.49 17.12 10.80
N LEU A 267 -25.92 16.43 9.74
CA LEU A 267 -26.55 15.11 9.85
C LEU A 267 -25.62 14.05 10.44
N ARG A 268 -24.34 14.04 10.05
CA ARG A 268 -23.34 13.13 10.64
C ARG A 268 -23.11 13.43 12.11
N HIS A 269 -23.09 14.70 12.49
CA HIS A 269 -22.94 15.09 13.89
C HIS A 269 -24.12 14.65 14.74
N VAL A 270 -25.35 14.86 14.25
CA VAL A 270 -26.59 14.41 14.90
C VAL A 270 -26.62 12.88 15.01
N ALA A 271 -26.29 12.18 13.92
CA ALA A 271 -26.19 10.71 13.93
C ALA A 271 -25.14 10.21 14.93
N TYR A 272 -23.98 10.84 14.96
CA TYR A 272 -22.91 10.51 15.93
C TYR A 272 -23.37 10.73 17.37
N LEU A 273 -24.03 11.86 17.68
CA LEU A 273 -24.58 12.14 19.02
C LEU A 273 -25.67 11.14 19.40
N GLY A 274 -26.52 10.75 18.45
CA GLY A 274 -27.54 9.71 18.64
C GLY A 274 -26.93 8.36 18.97
N LEU A 275 -25.94 7.92 18.19
CA LEU A 275 -25.22 6.65 18.42
C LEU A 275 -24.46 6.67 19.76
N ARG A 276 -23.83 7.79 20.11
CA ARG A 276 -23.15 7.95 21.40
C ARG A 276 -24.12 7.83 22.58
N ARG A 277 -25.32 8.44 22.48
CA ARG A 277 -26.38 8.29 23.50
C ARG A 277 -26.86 6.85 23.63
N LEU A 278 -27.10 6.17 22.52
CA LEU A 278 -27.48 4.76 22.50
C LEU A 278 -26.39 3.87 23.13
N ALA A 279 -25.13 4.12 22.82
CA ALA A 279 -24.00 3.39 23.42
C ALA A 279 -23.93 3.62 24.95
N LEU A 280 -24.20 4.85 25.42
CA LEU A 280 -24.26 5.13 26.86
C LEU A 280 -25.42 4.45 27.57
N VAL A 281 -26.59 4.40 26.93
CA VAL A 281 -27.77 3.65 27.43
C VAL A 281 -27.45 2.16 27.46
N TYR A 282 -26.87 1.61 26.40
CA TYR A 282 -26.48 0.21 26.31
C TYR A 282 -25.47 -0.18 27.40
N ARG A 283 -24.48 0.68 27.68
CA ARG A 283 -23.53 0.48 28.79
C ARG A 283 -24.19 0.47 30.17
N LYS A 284 -25.21 1.33 30.37
CA LYS A 284 -25.97 1.34 31.62
C LYS A 284 -26.86 0.10 31.81
N LEU A 285 -27.33 -0.48 30.72
CA LEU A 285 -28.20 -1.69 30.75
C LEU A 285 -27.38 -3.01 30.87
N ARG A 286 -26.07 -2.98 30.65
CA ARG A 286 -25.16 -4.12 30.81
C ARG A 286 -23.96 -3.76 31.71
N PRO A 287 -24.14 -3.63 33.03
CA PRO A 287 -23.05 -3.19 33.92
C PRO A 287 -21.93 -4.22 34.15
N HIS A 288 -22.04 -5.45 33.65
CA HIS A 288 -21.12 -6.55 33.95
C HIS A 288 -20.36 -7.11 32.73
N ALA A 289 -20.35 -6.46 31.60
CA ALA A 289 -19.40 -6.77 30.54
C ALA A 289 -18.09 -6.02 30.86
N ASN A 290 -17.31 -6.53 31.81
CA ASN A 290 -15.90 -6.22 31.93
C ASN A 290 -15.19 -6.79 30.69
N VAL A 291 -15.25 -6.05 29.59
CA VAL A 291 -14.22 -6.12 28.58
C VAL A 291 -13.10 -5.24 29.16
N GLU A 292 -12.07 -5.87 29.70
CA GLU A 292 -10.76 -5.24 29.76
C GLU A 292 -10.37 -4.88 28.32
N THR A 293 -10.86 -3.76 27.86
CA THR A 293 -10.19 -3.06 26.79
C THR A 293 -8.88 -2.59 27.42
N THR A 294 -7.81 -3.35 27.27
CA THR A 294 -6.50 -2.75 27.17
C THR A 294 -6.68 -1.62 26.15
N ARG A 295 -6.79 -0.40 26.64
CA ARG A 295 -6.60 0.78 25.83
C ARG A 295 -5.16 0.68 25.36
N GLU A 296 -4.95 0.07 24.21
CA GLU A 296 -3.82 0.45 23.40
C GLU A 296 -4.03 1.94 23.16
N GLU A 297 -3.16 2.72 23.74
CA GLU A 297 -3.11 4.16 23.45
C GLU A 297 -3.03 4.30 21.94
N PRO A 298 -3.88 5.11 21.34
CA PRO A 298 -3.82 5.32 19.90
C PRO A 298 -2.38 5.74 19.57
N PRO A 299 -1.82 5.23 18.47
CA PRO A 299 -0.46 5.56 18.08
C PRO A 299 -0.28 7.08 18.09
N ILE A 300 0.91 7.56 18.39
CA ILE A 300 1.40 8.94 18.64
C ILE A 300 0.81 10.07 17.75
N TRP A 301 -0.04 9.74 16.80
CA TRP A 301 -0.97 10.67 16.15
C TRP A 301 -1.96 11.31 17.12
N GLY A 302 -2.08 10.73 18.29
CA GLY A 302 -3.09 11.08 19.22
C GLY A 302 -2.87 12.41 19.89
N GLU A 303 -2.02 12.51 20.88
CA GLU A 303 -2.23 13.59 21.85
C GLU A 303 -1.77 14.97 21.38
N GLU A 304 -0.63 15.12 20.74
CA GLU A 304 -0.24 16.46 20.25
C GLU A 304 -0.98 16.90 19.00
N ASN A 305 -1.34 15.98 18.12
CA ASN A 305 -2.08 16.32 16.91
C ASN A 305 -3.59 16.30 17.10
N THR A 306 -4.13 15.51 18.03
CA THR A 306 -5.57 15.56 18.36
C THR A 306 -5.93 16.77 19.18
N ALA A 307 -5.13 17.16 20.13
CA ALA A 307 -5.39 18.37 20.91
C ALA A 307 -5.18 19.64 20.09
N LYS A 308 -4.18 19.67 19.20
CA LYS A 308 -3.86 20.85 18.38
C LYS A 308 -4.41 20.81 16.96
N GLY A 309 -4.59 19.64 16.37
CA GLY A 309 -4.99 19.47 14.97
C GLY A 309 -6.48 19.22 14.76
N LEU A 310 -7.12 18.37 15.55
CA LEU A 310 -8.55 18.07 15.38
C LEU A 310 -9.47 19.16 15.92
N HIS A 311 -9.08 19.83 16.96
CA HIS A 311 -9.85 20.94 17.50
C HIS A 311 -9.98 22.12 16.52
N PRO A 312 -8.93 22.50 15.82
CA PRO A 312 -9.08 23.41 14.68
C PRO A 312 -9.97 22.90 13.57
N LEU A 313 -9.89 21.65 13.13
CA LEU A 313 -10.81 21.10 12.13
C LEU A 313 -12.27 21.28 12.47
N ILE A 314 -12.62 21.55 13.69
CA ILE A 314 -13.96 21.78 14.15
C ILE A 314 -14.36 23.26 14.13
N LYS A 315 -13.45 24.21 14.00
CA LYS A 315 -13.71 25.66 14.12
C LYS A 315 -13.52 26.53 12.87
N GLY A 316 -13.47 26.01 11.65
CA GLY A 316 -13.40 26.80 10.43
C GLY A 316 -12.07 26.68 9.65
N ASN A 317 -11.86 27.50 8.64
CA ASN A 317 -10.78 27.38 7.67
C ASN A 317 -9.34 27.40 8.23
N ARG A 318 -9.11 28.01 9.38
CA ARG A 318 -7.82 27.96 10.09
C ARG A 318 -7.34 26.56 10.42
N ARG A 319 -8.20 25.58 10.36
CA ARG A 319 -7.95 24.18 10.55
C ARG A 319 -7.24 23.47 9.42
N PHE A 320 -7.56 23.82 8.18
CA PHE A 320 -6.92 23.23 7.01
C PHE A 320 -5.48 23.69 6.92
N GLU A 321 -5.23 24.96 7.24
CA GLU A 321 -3.87 25.47 7.38
C GLU A 321 -3.11 24.79 8.52
N HIS A 322 -3.74 24.52 9.66
CA HIS A 322 -3.10 23.81 10.77
C HIS A 322 -2.84 22.32 10.46
N LEU A 323 -3.65 21.65 9.66
CA LEU A 323 -3.38 20.31 9.18
C LEU A 323 -2.28 20.25 8.11
N ILE A 324 -2.22 21.26 7.27
CA ILE A 324 -1.25 21.34 6.19
C ILE A 324 0.04 22.03 6.67
N THR A 325 -0.07 23.06 7.52
CA THR A 325 1.06 23.85 8.00
C THR A 325 1.43 23.60 9.46
N GLY A 326 0.51 23.08 10.26
CA GLY A 326 0.65 22.90 11.72
C GLY A 326 1.09 21.52 12.15
N ALA A 327 1.68 20.74 11.24
CA ALA A 327 2.60 19.73 11.68
C ALA A 327 3.64 20.41 12.56
N SER A 328 3.78 19.98 13.82
CA SER A 328 4.74 20.54 14.74
C SER A 328 6.12 20.63 14.08
N GLU A 329 6.95 21.57 14.47
CA GLU A 329 8.33 21.67 13.96
C GLU A 329 9.06 20.33 14.05
N SER A 330 8.76 19.52 15.08
CA SER A 330 9.26 18.16 15.23
C SER A 330 8.78 17.22 14.10
N TYR A 331 7.53 17.36 13.59
CA TYR A 331 7.06 16.58 12.45
C TYR A 331 7.67 17.05 11.13
N LYS A 332 7.87 18.36 10.97
CA LYS A 332 8.56 18.92 9.80
C LYS A 332 10.01 18.51 9.76
N MET A 333 10.72 18.59 10.91
CA MET A 333 12.10 18.11 11.05
C MET A 333 12.18 16.61 10.77
N ARG A 334 11.31 15.80 11.37
CA ARG A 334 11.29 14.36 11.16
C ARG A 334 10.93 13.98 9.72
N ARG A 335 10.05 14.74 9.07
CA ARG A 335 9.73 14.53 7.64
C ARG A 335 10.90 14.92 6.74
N LYS A 336 11.66 15.95 7.12
CA LYS A 336 12.90 16.32 6.44
C LYS A 336 13.97 15.26 6.67
N GLU A 337 14.17 14.78 7.89
CA GLU A 337 15.07 13.67 8.22
C GLU A 337 14.70 12.40 7.44
N ILE A 338 13.42 12.03 7.38
CA ILE A 338 12.92 10.89 6.60
C ILE A 338 13.14 11.12 5.10
N ALA A 339 12.92 12.32 4.61
CA ALA A 339 13.20 12.65 3.21
C ALA A 339 14.71 12.61 2.93
N ASP A 340 15.52 13.17 3.80
CA ASP A 340 16.97 13.16 3.68
C ASP A 340 17.54 11.72 3.84
N GLU A 341 16.95 10.89 4.72
CA GLU A 341 17.24 9.45 4.82
C GLU A 341 16.75 8.65 3.61
N ALA A 342 15.57 8.95 3.09
CA ALA A 342 15.00 8.25 1.94
C ALA A 342 15.67 8.64 0.61
N TYR A 343 16.14 9.87 0.50
CA TYR A 343 16.82 10.39 -0.70
C TYR A 343 18.33 10.49 -0.52
N GLY A 344 18.83 10.40 0.71
CA GLY A 344 20.25 10.30 1.02
C GLY A 344 20.75 8.88 0.84
N THR A 345 21.91 8.74 0.24
CA THR A 345 22.58 7.50 -0.15
C THR A 345 23.06 6.61 1.02
N LYS A 346 22.41 6.60 2.17
CA LYS A 346 22.75 5.70 3.27
C LYS A 346 21.95 4.40 3.15
N ILE A 347 22.62 3.39 2.65
CA ILE A 347 22.18 1.99 2.76
C ILE A 347 22.59 1.48 4.14
N GLU A 348 21.64 1.33 5.04
CA GLU A 348 21.88 0.66 6.30
C GLU A 348 21.56 -0.84 6.11
N VAL A 349 22.62 -1.63 5.89
CA VAL A 349 22.51 -3.09 5.85
C VAL A 349 22.67 -3.61 7.27
N ILE A 350 21.57 -4.01 7.89
CA ILE A 350 21.59 -4.64 9.21
C ILE A 350 21.78 -6.15 8.98
N ASN A 351 23.00 -6.65 9.17
CA ASN A 351 23.25 -8.08 9.20
C ASN A 351 22.75 -8.65 10.54
N ILE A 352 21.71 -9.46 10.49
CA ILE A 352 21.27 -10.23 11.65
C ILE A 352 22.17 -11.46 11.75
N LYS A 353 23.41 -11.26 12.28
CA LYS A 353 24.22 -12.36 12.76
C LYS A 353 23.74 -12.73 14.14
N LYS A 354 23.61 -14.06 14.39
CA LYS A 354 23.31 -14.66 15.68
C LYS A 354 24.05 -13.96 16.83
N GLN A 355 23.33 -13.51 17.85
CA GLN A 355 23.83 -13.56 19.22
C GLN A 355 23.36 -14.87 19.86
#